data_346686d128f565caf80ed777f23b4441
#
_entry.id   346686d128f565caf80ed777f23b4441
#
_cell.length_a   1.000
_cell.length_b   1.000
_cell.length_c   1.000
_cell.angle_alpha   90.00
_cell.angle_beta   90.00
_cell.angle_gamma   90.00
#
_symmetry.space_group_name_H-M   'P 1'
#
loop_
_entity.id
_entity.type
_entity.pdbx_description
1 polymer ?
#
loop_
_entity_poly.entity_id
_entity_poly.type
_entity_poly.pdbx_seq_one_letter_code
_entity_poly.pdbx_strand_id
1 'polypeptide(L)'
;MNGVVRSALAFALLTSTVVACSGGEPALPTASPAAAISALPSPGASPSSSANSPAVTLDEASEAFDAFLDTDNVLRQAGAGRWALLLTQDGQRPITIAGIHSQAGKPAHYTWDRRTVLVPRQSGRSNVWFAATARRRDASGEVRTGVFTFVRQGRNGRWLNSFASLLYPGETPPSVALDEDGYATALEARDTSVAISPNLMGPLHATVAEEGTKGYASGLIAPGPQTTGFYDEISKAKETAKADDCMNYESIFASAPNYPIFALRTSDGGAMMLYTLIRTSSWTPSPQGLKCGEGRPVAVPAEARWLLNPAKSLFIRQKRQIIETQQYVSAVPPKASTAPAHVVGYEGIVTGGSNH
;
A
#
# COMPACT_ATOMS: atom_id res chain seq x y z
N MET A 1 -28.41 43.49 -26.52
CA MET A 1 -27.47 44.53 -26.08
C MET A 1 -26.59 43.89 -25.00
N ASN A 2 -25.50 43.37 -25.43
CA ASN A 2 -24.10 43.71 -25.25
C ASN A 2 -23.56 43.61 -23.84
N GLY A 3 -22.58 42.73 -23.64
CA GLY A 3 -21.66 42.74 -22.50
C GLY A 3 -20.83 41.47 -22.35
N VAL A 4 -19.90 41.24 -23.30
CA VAL A 4 -18.85 40.22 -23.20
C VAL A 4 -17.68 40.82 -22.41
N VAL A 5 -17.35 40.30 -21.24
CA VAL A 5 -16.08 40.64 -20.54
C VAL A 5 -15.13 39.47 -20.70
N ARG A 6 -14.10 39.66 -21.50
CA ARG A 6 -12.93 38.78 -21.64
C ARG A 6 -11.90 39.19 -20.57
N SER A 7 -11.58 38.30 -19.65
CA SER A 7 -10.41 38.47 -18.76
C SER A 7 -9.23 37.67 -19.32
N ALA A 8 -8.20 38.40 -19.73
CA ALA A 8 -6.93 37.84 -20.18
C ALA A 8 -6.06 37.52 -18.94
N LEU A 9 -5.60 36.28 -18.81
CA LEU A 9 -4.54 35.91 -17.88
C LEU A 9 -3.17 36.13 -18.54
N ALA A 10 -2.38 37.01 -17.94
CA ALA A 10 -0.98 37.23 -18.31
C ALA A 10 -0.08 36.19 -17.64
N PHE A 11 0.67 35.45 -18.46
CA PHE A 11 1.76 34.58 -18.01
C PHE A 11 3.02 35.42 -17.81
N ALA A 12 3.55 35.47 -16.60
CA ALA A 12 4.86 36.01 -16.29
C ALA A 12 5.92 34.92 -16.38
N LEU A 13 6.78 35.01 -17.38
CA LEU A 13 7.99 34.20 -17.54
C LEU A 13 9.10 34.81 -16.66
N LEU A 14 9.55 34.07 -15.67
CA LEU A 14 10.75 34.36 -14.88
C LEU A 14 11.96 33.67 -15.54
N THR A 15 12.80 34.46 -16.21
CA THR A 15 14.11 34.05 -16.71
C THR A 15 15.16 34.13 -15.61
N SER A 16 15.74 33.02 -15.23
CA SER A 16 16.87 32.94 -14.30
C SER A 16 18.19 33.04 -15.08
N THR A 17 18.94 34.09 -14.86
CA THR A 17 20.28 34.32 -15.40
C THR A 17 21.32 33.52 -14.62
N VAL A 18 22.08 32.69 -15.34
CA VAL A 18 23.27 32.00 -14.84
C VAL A 18 24.45 32.96 -14.94
N VAL A 19 25.09 33.28 -13.81
CA VAL A 19 26.36 33.98 -13.75
C VAL A 19 27.47 32.95 -13.69
N ALA A 20 28.28 32.93 -14.76
CA ALA A 20 29.54 32.22 -14.81
C ALA A 20 30.65 33.12 -14.27
N CYS A 21 31.35 32.71 -13.21
CA CYS A 21 32.62 33.28 -12.82
C CYS A 21 33.77 32.39 -13.25
N SER A 22 34.50 32.86 -14.24
CA SER A 22 35.83 32.38 -14.61
C SER A 22 36.89 33.16 -13.82
N GLY A 23 37.96 32.50 -13.41
CA GLY A 23 39.17 33.22 -13.03
C GLY A 23 40.08 32.50 -12.07
N GLY A 24 41.27 32.15 -12.58
CA GLY A 24 42.51 32.28 -11.83
C GLY A 24 43.19 30.99 -11.38
N GLU A 25 44.05 30.51 -12.24
CA GLU A 25 45.17 29.64 -11.91
C GLU A 25 46.30 30.49 -11.27
N PRO A 26 46.95 30.03 -10.21
CA PRO A 26 48.38 30.30 -10.07
C PRO A 26 49.25 29.06 -9.81
N ALA A 27 50.29 29.07 -10.56
CA ALA A 27 51.58 28.41 -10.61
C ALA A 27 52.06 27.60 -9.39
N LEU A 28 52.69 26.46 -9.76
CA LEU A 28 53.58 25.62 -8.95
C LEU A 28 54.83 26.39 -8.43
N PRO A 29 55.37 25.96 -7.32
CA PRO A 29 56.79 25.95 -7.11
C PRO A 29 57.39 24.55 -6.96
N THR A 30 58.51 24.48 -7.55
CA THR A 30 59.52 23.48 -7.80
C THR A 30 59.97 22.68 -6.57
N ALA A 31 60.38 21.45 -6.84
CA ALA A 31 60.92 20.45 -5.94
C ALA A 31 62.28 20.80 -5.30
N SER A 32 62.54 20.23 -4.14
CA SER A 32 63.87 19.79 -3.72
C SER A 32 63.82 18.72 -2.59
N PRO A 33 64.87 17.94 -2.32
CA PRO A 33 64.78 16.49 -2.32
C PRO A 33 64.88 15.83 -0.93
N ALA A 34 64.43 14.61 -0.89
CA ALA A 34 64.87 13.43 -0.13
C ALA A 34 65.40 13.55 1.33
N ALA A 35 64.59 12.98 2.22
CA ALA A 35 65.12 12.27 3.37
C ALA A 35 64.39 10.94 3.50
N ALA A 36 65.15 9.86 3.34
CA ALA A 36 64.68 8.49 3.59
C ALA A 36 64.46 8.30 5.09
N ILE A 37 63.23 7.97 5.46
CA ILE A 37 62.89 7.50 6.79
C ILE A 37 62.39 6.07 6.67
N SER A 38 63.06 5.17 7.40
CA SER A 38 62.86 3.75 7.53
C SER A 38 61.40 3.38 7.80
N ALA A 39 60.88 2.43 7.05
CA ALA A 39 59.59 1.81 7.24
C ALA A 39 59.49 1.11 8.61
N LEU A 40 58.63 1.59 9.49
CA LEU A 40 58.08 0.78 10.58
C LEU A 40 57.07 -0.21 9.99
N PRO A 41 56.96 -1.45 10.50
CA PRO A 41 55.97 -2.40 10.06
C PRO A 41 54.60 -1.88 10.44
N SER A 42 53.71 -1.73 9.46
CA SER A 42 52.28 -1.45 9.65
C SER A 42 51.68 -2.48 10.59
N PRO A 43 50.92 -2.06 11.62
CA PRO A 43 50.04 -2.96 12.36
C PRO A 43 49.05 -3.57 11.37
N GLY A 44 48.86 -4.88 11.47
CA GLY A 44 48.05 -5.69 10.60
C GLY A 44 46.69 -5.06 10.24
N ALA A 45 46.39 -5.05 8.96
CA ALA A 45 45.10 -4.72 8.46
C ALA A 45 44.06 -5.59 9.20
N SER A 46 43.29 -4.97 10.06
CA SER A 46 42.05 -5.58 10.56
C SER A 46 41.23 -6.03 9.35
N PRO A 47 40.71 -7.24 9.34
CA PRO A 47 39.89 -7.68 8.22
C PRO A 47 38.74 -6.69 8.03
N SER A 48 38.68 -6.07 6.87
CA SER A 48 37.53 -5.29 6.44
C SER A 48 36.32 -6.23 6.38
N SER A 49 35.73 -6.51 7.53
CA SER A 49 34.48 -7.20 7.60
C SER A 49 33.41 -6.19 7.26
N SER A 50 32.63 -6.53 6.26
CA SER A 50 31.24 -6.15 6.05
C SER A 50 30.83 -5.29 4.87
N ALA A 51 31.31 -5.63 3.68
CA ALA A 51 30.57 -5.20 2.49
C ALA A 51 29.30 -6.03 2.23
N ASN A 52 29.07 -7.16 2.92
CA ASN A 52 27.99 -8.12 2.62
C ASN A 52 27.03 -8.41 3.79
N SER A 53 27.09 -7.69 4.91
CA SER A 53 26.12 -7.91 5.97
C SER A 53 24.74 -7.37 5.55
N PRO A 54 23.65 -8.17 5.66
CA PRO A 54 22.31 -7.73 5.33
C PRO A 54 21.91 -6.55 6.23
N ALA A 55 21.13 -5.62 5.68
CA ALA A 55 20.67 -4.44 6.42
C ALA A 55 19.69 -4.79 7.55
N VAL A 56 19.09 -5.98 7.48
CA VAL A 56 18.17 -6.57 8.47
C VAL A 56 18.54 -8.03 8.65
N THR A 57 18.68 -8.50 9.88
CA THR A 57 18.90 -9.91 10.18
C THR A 57 17.57 -10.65 10.36
N LEU A 58 17.58 -11.97 10.23
CA LEU A 58 16.40 -12.81 10.48
C LEU A 58 15.92 -12.70 11.93
N ASP A 59 16.86 -12.69 12.89
CA ASP A 59 16.56 -12.56 14.31
C ASP A 59 15.93 -11.21 14.62
N GLU A 60 16.50 -10.10 14.11
CA GLU A 60 15.94 -8.77 14.26
C GLU A 60 14.51 -8.67 13.72
N ALA A 61 14.24 -9.25 12.55
CA ALA A 61 12.90 -9.27 11.96
C ALA A 61 11.92 -10.10 12.80
N SER A 62 12.35 -11.25 13.30
CA SER A 62 11.55 -12.12 14.17
C SER A 62 11.18 -11.42 15.47
N GLU A 63 12.16 -10.82 16.16
CA GLU A 63 11.94 -10.07 17.41
C GLU A 63 10.99 -8.88 17.18
N ALA A 64 11.16 -8.15 16.09
CA ALA A 64 10.28 -7.02 15.75
C ALA A 64 8.85 -7.46 15.46
N PHE A 65 8.67 -8.58 14.76
CA PHE A 65 7.35 -9.13 14.47
C PHE A 65 6.65 -9.65 15.72
N ASP A 66 7.36 -10.38 16.57
CA ASP A 66 6.85 -10.90 17.84
C ASP A 66 6.43 -9.75 18.76
N ALA A 67 7.28 -8.75 18.93
CA ALA A 67 6.98 -7.57 19.73
C ALA A 67 5.76 -6.79 19.20
N PHE A 68 5.59 -6.71 17.87
CA PHE A 68 4.41 -6.10 17.28
C PHE A 68 3.14 -6.86 17.63
N LEU A 69 3.10 -8.18 17.41
CA LEU A 69 1.90 -8.99 17.66
C LEU A 69 1.52 -9.01 19.14
N ASP A 70 2.52 -9.08 20.03
CA ASP A 70 2.30 -9.07 21.47
C ASP A 70 1.80 -7.70 21.95
N THR A 71 2.38 -6.60 21.45
CA THR A 71 1.93 -5.23 21.75
C THR A 71 0.50 -5.01 21.24
N ASP A 72 0.20 -5.39 20.01
CA ASP A 72 -1.12 -5.25 19.41
C ASP A 72 -2.18 -6.05 20.23
N ASN A 73 -1.85 -7.26 20.69
CA ASN A 73 -2.72 -8.06 21.56
C ASN A 73 -2.99 -7.37 22.91
N VAL A 74 -1.95 -6.84 23.57
CA VAL A 74 -2.09 -6.09 24.82
C VAL A 74 -2.97 -4.86 24.63
N LEU A 75 -2.74 -4.08 23.56
CA LEU A 75 -3.52 -2.88 23.27
C LEU A 75 -5.00 -3.18 23.01
N ARG A 76 -5.29 -4.29 22.32
CA ARG A 76 -6.66 -4.75 22.12
C ARG A 76 -7.33 -5.18 23.41
N GLN A 77 -6.68 -6.01 24.22
CA GLN A 77 -7.21 -6.45 25.49
C GLN A 77 -7.47 -5.29 26.45
N ALA A 78 -6.62 -4.27 26.43
CA ALA A 78 -6.77 -3.07 27.23
C ALA A 78 -7.80 -2.07 26.69
N GLY A 79 -8.38 -2.28 25.49
CA GLY A 79 -9.22 -1.30 24.81
C GLY A 79 -8.47 -0.02 24.42
N ALA A 80 -7.15 -0.08 24.35
CA ALA A 80 -6.25 1.05 24.13
C ALA A 80 -5.86 1.22 22.64
N GLY A 81 -6.75 0.87 21.71
CA GLY A 81 -6.51 0.79 20.26
C GLY A 81 -5.87 2.05 19.64
N ARG A 82 -6.13 3.25 20.20
CA ARG A 82 -5.49 4.50 19.73
C ARG A 82 -3.97 4.44 19.71
N TRP A 83 -3.34 3.66 20.57
CA TRP A 83 -1.89 3.50 20.61
C TRP A 83 -1.35 2.64 19.46
N ALA A 84 -2.21 1.83 18.81
CA ALA A 84 -1.84 1.09 17.62
C ALA A 84 -1.38 2.01 16.47
N LEU A 85 -1.79 3.29 16.46
CA LEU A 85 -1.33 4.28 15.50
C LEU A 85 0.18 4.54 15.56
N LEU A 86 0.81 4.28 16.71
CA LEU A 86 2.26 4.40 16.87
C LEU A 86 3.03 3.21 16.28
N LEU A 87 2.31 2.16 15.90
CA LEU A 87 2.86 0.92 15.34
C LEU A 87 2.67 0.85 13.82
N THR A 88 1.96 1.82 13.20
CA THR A 88 1.54 1.75 11.80
C THR A 88 1.95 2.97 10.99
N GLN A 89 2.19 2.74 9.71
CA GLN A 89 2.46 3.79 8.71
C GLN A 89 1.83 3.46 7.35
N ASP A 90 2.06 4.27 6.34
CA ASP A 90 1.61 4.11 4.97
C ASP A 90 0.14 3.69 4.86
N GLY A 91 -0.19 2.73 3.99
CA GLY A 91 -1.54 2.22 3.78
C GLY A 91 -2.19 1.59 5.01
N GLN A 92 -1.39 1.07 5.95
CA GLN A 92 -1.92 0.49 7.19
C GLN A 92 -2.43 1.53 8.17
N ARG A 93 -1.86 2.73 8.18
CA ARG A 93 -2.25 3.77 9.14
C ARG A 93 -3.71 4.21 9.00
N PRO A 94 -4.23 4.60 7.81
CA PRO A 94 -5.65 4.93 7.64
C PRO A 94 -6.57 3.74 7.95
N ILE A 95 -6.19 2.51 7.63
CA ILE A 95 -6.94 1.29 7.99
C ILE A 95 -7.03 1.15 9.52
N THR A 96 -5.93 1.35 10.22
CA THR A 96 -5.91 1.29 11.69
C THR A 96 -6.79 2.39 12.31
N ILE A 97 -6.75 3.63 11.79
CA ILE A 97 -7.63 4.73 12.23
C ILE A 97 -9.10 4.32 12.05
N ALA A 98 -9.45 3.85 10.86
CA ALA A 98 -10.82 3.44 10.55
C ALA A 98 -11.27 2.27 11.46
N GLY A 99 -10.44 1.27 11.68
CA GLY A 99 -10.70 0.15 12.56
C GLY A 99 -10.99 0.57 14.00
N ILE A 100 -10.22 1.52 14.54
CA ILE A 100 -10.43 2.06 15.90
C ILE A 100 -11.81 2.73 16.00
N HIS A 101 -12.20 3.52 15.00
CA HIS A 101 -13.44 4.30 15.04
C HIS A 101 -14.69 3.51 14.65
N SER A 102 -14.57 2.56 13.72
CA SER A 102 -15.72 1.79 13.22
C SER A 102 -16.17 0.69 14.19
N GLN A 103 -15.28 0.15 15.03
CA GLN A 103 -15.58 -0.95 15.94
C GLN A 103 -16.28 -0.53 17.24
N ALA A 104 -16.63 0.75 17.40
CA ALA A 104 -17.35 1.27 18.57
C ALA A 104 -16.75 0.83 19.93
N GLY A 105 -15.42 0.73 20.00
CA GLY A 105 -14.70 0.39 21.23
C GLY A 105 -14.71 -1.10 21.62
N LYS A 106 -15.18 -1.99 20.75
CA LYS A 106 -15.12 -3.45 20.96
C LYS A 106 -14.06 -4.07 20.03
N PRO A 107 -12.80 -4.15 20.46
CA PRO A 107 -11.76 -4.77 19.64
C PRO A 107 -12.04 -6.26 19.44
N ALA A 108 -11.78 -6.75 18.24
CA ALA A 108 -11.88 -8.17 17.93
C ALA A 108 -10.85 -8.97 18.74
N HIS A 109 -11.27 -10.07 19.34
CA HIS A 109 -10.37 -10.99 20.02
C HIS A 109 -9.91 -12.07 19.04
N TYR A 110 -8.60 -12.24 18.91
CA TYR A 110 -7.98 -13.31 18.16
C TYR A 110 -6.56 -13.59 18.66
N THR A 111 -6.05 -14.74 18.30
CA THR A 111 -4.68 -15.18 18.64
C THR A 111 -3.87 -15.41 17.37
N TRP A 112 -2.56 -15.28 17.48
CA TRP A 112 -1.61 -15.52 16.41
C TRP A 112 -0.67 -16.68 16.75
N ASP A 113 -0.50 -17.60 15.79
CA ASP A 113 0.49 -18.68 15.86
C ASP A 113 1.19 -18.87 14.51
N ARG A 114 2.14 -19.81 14.41
CA ARG A 114 2.91 -20.12 13.18
C ARG A 114 3.50 -18.87 12.52
N ARG A 115 4.24 -18.12 13.29
CA ARG A 115 4.91 -16.89 12.85
C ARG A 115 6.08 -17.23 11.96
N THR A 116 6.23 -16.54 10.82
CA THR A 116 7.34 -16.71 9.87
C THR A 116 7.73 -15.34 9.35
N VAL A 117 9.02 -15.03 9.29
CA VAL A 117 9.54 -13.81 8.67
C VAL A 117 10.13 -14.11 7.30
N LEU A 118 9.99 -13.17 6.38
CA LEU A 118 10.46 -13.21 5.02
C LEU A 118 11.31 -11.95 4.79
N VAL A 119 12.61 -12.06 5.02
CA VAL A 119 13.54 -10.93 5.02
C VAL A 119 14.27 -10.89 3.68
N PRO A 120 14.05 -9.89 2.83
CA PRO A 120 14.81 -9.76 1.60
C PRO A 120 16.22 -9.27 1.88
N ARG A 121 17.22 -9.76 1.12
CA ARG A 121 18.56 -9.19 1.16
C ARG A 121 18.53 -7.78 0.62
N GLN A 122 18.83 -6.82 1.47
CA GLN A 122 18.87 -5.40 1.15
C GLN A 122 20.22 -4.84 1.54
N SER A 123 20.83 -4.07 0.64
CA SER A 123 22.09 -3.36 0.88
C SER A 123 21.90 -1.87 1.17
N GLY A 124 20.66 -1.37 1.07
CA GLY A 124 20.32 0.04 1.23
C GLY A 124 20.36 0.52 2.69
N ARG A 125 20.58 1.83 2.85
CA ARG A 125 20.65 2.48 4.17
C ARG A 125 19.40 3.28 4.53
N SER A 126 18.50 3.54 3.58
CA SER A 126 17.39 4.48 3.77
C SER A 126 16.11 3.82 4.29
N ASN A 127 15.48 2.99 3.49
CA ASN A 127 14.26 2.31 3.87
C ASN A 127 14.45 0.81 3.72
N VAL A 128 14.52 0.13 4.85
CA VAL A 128 14.61 -1.33 4.88
C VAL A 128 13.26 -1.90 5.31
N TRP A 129 12.94 -3.10 4.83
CA TRP A 129 11.68 -3.75 5.09
C TRP A 129 11.80 -5.26 5.19
N PHE A 130 10.85 -5.89 5.82
CA PHE A 130 10.63 -7.33 5.75
C PHE A 130 9.13 -7.62 5.69
N ALA A 131 8.77 -8.76 5.11
CA ALA A 131 7.42 -9.30 5.21
C ALA A 131 7.37 -10.39 6.30
N ALA A 132 6.16 -10.65 6.78
CA ALA A 132 5.93 -11.71 7.76
C ALA A 132 4.56 -12.32 7.54
N THR A 133 4.39 -13.56 7.98
CA THR A 133 3.11 -14.25 8.01
C THR A 133 2.84 -14.80 9.40
N ALA A 134 1.57 -14.82 9.81
CA ALA A 134 1.13 -15.51 11.01
C ALA A 134 -0.28 -16.07 10.80
N ARG A 135 -0.56 -17.19 11.42
CA ARG A 135 -1.89 -17.78 11.40
C ARG A 135 -2.74 -17.14 12.49
N ARG A 136 -3.84 -16.50 12.10
CA ARG A 136 -4.84 -15.92 13.00
C ARG A 136 -5.94 -16.92 13.28
N ARG A 137 -6.31 -17.03 14.56
CA ARG A 137 -7.54 -17.71 14.99
C ARG A 137 -8.42 -16.69 15.72
N ASP A 138 -9.63 -16.48 15.24
CA ASP A 138 -10.60 -15.59 15.87
C ASP A 138 -11.45 -16.30 16.95
N ALA A 139 -12.34 -15.55 17.58
CA ALA A 139 -13.22 -16.05 18.63
C ALA A 139 -14.24 -17.10 18.14
N SER A 140 -14.55 -17.13 16.85
CA SER A 140 -15.42 -18.15 16.23
C SER A 140 -14.67 -19.44 15.94
N GLY A 141 -13.34 -19.45 16.03
CA GLY A 141 -12.46 -20.55 15.67
C GLY A 141 -12.04 -20.54 14.18
N GLU A 142 -12.46 -19.54 13.40
CA GLU A 142 -12.01 -19.38 12.01
C GLU A 142 -10.51 -19.14 11.99
N VAL A 143 -9.82 -19.84 11.08
CA VAL A 143 -8.38 -19.77 10.92
C VAL A 143 -8.04 -19.18 9.55
N ARG A 144 -7.29 -18.07 9.55
CA ARG A 144 -6.79 -17.40 8.34
C ARG A 144 -5.33 -17.02 8.52
N THR A 145 -4.60 -16.94 7.42
CA THR A 145 -3.22 -16.43 7.45
C THR A 145 -3.20 -14.93 7.24
N GLY A 146 -2.57 -14.20 8.15
CA GLY A 146 -2.25 -12.79 7.98
C GLY A 146 -0.89 -12.64 7.29
N VAL A 147 -0.80 -11.68 6.37
CA VAL A 147 0.45 -11.27 5.71
C VAL A 147 0.72 -9.83 6.10
N PHE A 148 1.93 -9.54 6.53
CA PHE A 148 2.35 -8.25 7.05
C PHE A 148 3.59 -7.75 6.35
N THR A 149 3.78 -6.43 6.35
CA THR A 149 5.07 -5.83 5.98
C THR A 149 5.43 -4.76 6.99
N PHE A 150 6.69 -4.76 7.38
CA PHE A 150 7.28 -3.80 8.29
C PHE A 150 8.34 -3.00 7.59
N VAL A 151 8.35 -1.69 7.83
CA VAL A 151 9.33 -0.75 7.25
C VAL A 151 10.00 0.02 8.38
N ARG A 152 11.30 0.22 8.24
CA ARG A 152 12.10 1.05 9.14
C ARG A 152 12.85 2.10 8.33
N GLN A 153 12.72 3.36 8.76
CA GLN A 153 13.46 4.47 8.18
C GLN A 153 14.77 4.69 8.93
N GLY A 154 15.88 4.49 8.22
CA GLY A 154 17.22 4.57 8.81
C GLY A 154 17.53 3.44 9.81
N ARG A 155 18.78 3.38 10.27
CA ARG A 155 19.26 2.28 11.14
C ARG A 155 18.64 2.25 12.53
N ASN A 156 18.36 3.42 13.09
CA ASN A 156 17.84 3.58 14.46
C ASN A 156 16.33 3.83 14.50
N GLY A 157 15.66 3.73 13.35
CA GLY A 157 14.21 3.88 13.26
C GLY A 157 13.48 2.72 13.93
N ARG A 158 12.23 2.95 14.29
CA ARG A 158 11.33 1.89 14.79
C ARG A 158 10.76 1.12 13.62
N TRP A 159 10.53 -0.17 13.81
CA TRP A 159 9.74 -0.96 12.87
C TRP A 159 8.27 -0.56 12.97
N LEU A 160 7.70 -0.20 11.82
CA LEU A 160 6.28 0.18 11.72
C LEU A 160 5.60 -0.71 10.69
N ASN A 161 4.42 -1.20 11.01
CA ASN A 161 3.61 -1.97 10.10
C ASN A 161 3.05 -1.08 8.99
N SER A 162 3.42 -1.36 7.75
CA SER A 162 3.06 -0.61 6.55
C SER A 162 1.93 -1.27 5.76
N PHE A 163 1.75 -2.57 5.96
CA PHE A 163 0.77 -3.40 5.26
C PHE A 163 0.32 -4.56 6.16
N ALA A 164 -0.98 -4.85 6.19
CA ALA A 164 -1.52 -6.05 6.80
C ALA A 164 -2.81 -6.49 6.09
N SER A 165 -2.84 -7.73 5.61
CA SER A 165 -4.02 -8.31 4.96
C SER A 165 -4.21 -9.77 5.37
N LEU A 166 -5.44 -10.22 5.40
CA LEU A 166 -5.75 -11.64 5.59
C LEU A 166 -5.92 -12.32 4.25
N LEU A 167 -5.34 -13.49 4.11
CA LEU A 167 -5.64 -14.35 2.97
C LEU A 167 -7.09 -14.80 3.01
N TYR A 168 -7.66 -15.14 1.85
CA TYR A 168 -9.01 -15.71 1.82
C TYR A 168 -9.07 -17.04 2.59
N PRO A 169 -10.25 -17.42 3.08
CA PRO A 169 -10.42 -18.71 3.75
C PRO A 169 -9.91 -19.89 2.87
N GLY A 170 -9.04 -20.71 3.45
CA GLY A 170 -8.43 -21.83 2.75
C GLY A 170 -7.22 -21.53 1.89
N GLU A 171 -6.92 -20.26 1.61
CA GLU A 171 -5.73 -19.85 0.87
C GLU A 171 -4.45 -19.93 1.73
N THR A 172 -3.36 -20.24 1.05
CA THR A 172 -2.01 -20.23 1.62
C THR A 172 -1.15 -19.16 0.98
N PRO A 173 -0.20 -18.57 1.70
CA PRO A 173 0.70 -17.57 1.10
C PRO A 173 1.52 -18.21 -0.01
N PRO A 174 1.80 -17.47 -1.12
CA PRO A 174 2.74 -17.92 -2.14
C PRO A 174 4.07 -18.32 -1.52
N SER A 175 4.64 -19.44 -1.96
CA SER A 175 5.89 -19.97 -1.43
C SER A 175 7.06 -19.08 -1.86
N VAL A 176 7.60 -18.28 -0.95
CA VAL A 176 8.73 -17.38 -1.21
C VAL A 176 10.02 -18.18 -1.30
N ALA A 177 10.82 -17.90 -2.34
CA ALA A 177 12.14 -18.49 -2.49
C ALA A 177 13.11 -17.89 -1.46
N LEU A 178 13.81 -18.76 -0.74
CA LEU A 178 14.85 -18.38 0.21
C LEU A 178 16.20 -18.88 -0.29
N ASP A 179 17.24 -18.10 -0.05
CA ASP A 179 18.63 -18.52 -0.29
C ASP A 179 19.14 -19.47 0.81
N GLU A 180 20.39 -19.90 0.69
CA GLU A 180 21.03 -20.84 1.63
C GLU A 180 21.11 -20.31 3.07
N ASP A 181 21.12 -18.98 3.24
CA ASP A 181 21.12 -18.33 4.56
C ASP A 181 19.69 -18.00 5.06
N GLY A 182 18.64 -18.35 4.32
CA GLY A 182 17.26 -18.12 4.68
C GLY A 182 16.68 -16.75 4.31
N TYR A 183 17.40 -15.97 3.48
CA TYR A 183 16.91 -14.65 3.02
C TYR A 183 16.12 -14.77 1.72
N ALA A 184 15.10 -13.92 1.60
CA ALA A 184 14.31 -13.78 0.39
C ALA A 184 14.97 -12.84 -0.63
N THR A 185 14.44 -12.84 -1.86
CA THR A 185 14.81 -11.88 -2.91
C THR A 185 13.67 -10.90 -3.13
N ALA A 186 13.91 -9.61 -2.90
CA ALA A 186 12.99 -8.55 -3.30
C ALA A 186 13.04 -8.35 -4.81
N LEU A 187 11.88 -8.05 -5.42
CA LEU A 187 11.79 -7.65 -6.81
C LEU A 187 11.78 -6.13 -6.94
N GLU A 188 12.51 -5.64 -7.91
CA GLU A 188 12.51 -4.22 -8.27
C GLU A 188 11.15 -3.81 -8.85
N ALA A 189 10.80 -2.51 -8.71
CA ALA A 189 9.51 -1.98 -9.19
C ALA A 189 9.23 -2.28 -10.67
N ARG A 190 10.27 -2.39 -11.50
CA ARG A 190 10.18 -2.67 -12.94
C ARG A 190 10.75 -4.04 -13.31
N ASP A 191 10.79 -4.98 -12.38
CA ASP A 191 11.25 -6.34 -12.67
C ASP A 191 10.36 -6.97 -13.76
N THR A 192 10.99 -7.43 -14.84
CA THR A 192 10.32 -8.02 -15.99
C THR A 192 10.39 -9.54 -16.04
N SER A 193 10.93 -10.18 -15.04
CA SER A 193 11.02 -11.64 -14.95
C SER A 193 9.70 -12.30 -14.52
N VAL A 194 8.72 -11.49 -14.12
CA VAL A 194 7.36 -11.91 -13.75
C VAL A 194 6.34 -11.41 -14.77
N ALA A 195 5.16 -12.02 -14.81
CA ALA A 195 4.13 -11.71 -15.80
C ALA A 195 3.64 -10.26 -15.70
N ILE A 196 3.54 -9.72 -14.50
CA ILE A 196 3.19 -8.32 -14.22
C ILE A 196 4.28 -7.75 -13.32
N SER A 197 4.96 -6.69 -13.75
CA SER A 197 5.96 -6.03 -12.90
C SER A 197 5.30 -5.34 -11.69
N PRO A 198 6.00 -5.23 -10.53
CA PRO A 198 5.38 -4.73 -9.31
C PRO A 198 4.68 -3.38 -9.44
N ASN A 199 5.28 -2.42 -10.16
CA ASN A 199 4.68 -1.10 -10.38
C ASN A 199 3.41 -1.10 -11.25
N LEU A 200 3.15 -2.15 -12.00
CA LEU A 200 1.96 -2.29 -12.85
C LEU A 200 0.83 -3.07 -12.18
N MET A 201 1.12 -3.80 -11.10
CA MET A 201 0.11 -4.63 -10.45
C MET A 201 -1.09 -3.83 -9.95
N GLY A 202 -0.86 -2.72 -9.26
CA GLY A 202 -1.94 -1.86 -8.77
C GLY A 202 -2.77 -1.23 -9.90
N PRO A 203 -2.18 -0.54 -10.90
CA PRO A 203 -2.89 0.00 -12.05
C PRO A 203 -3.72 -1.03 -12.83
N LEU A 204 -3.16 -2.20 -13.11
CA LEU A 204 -3.88 -3.25 -13.84
C LEU A 204 -5.03 -3.81 -13.02
N HIS A 205 -4.84 -4.00 -11.71
CA HIS A 205 -5.92 -4.43 -10.83
C HIS A 205 -7.06 -3.39 -10.79
N ALA A 206 -6.74 -2.09 -10.66
CA ALA A 206 -7.71 -1.01 -10.71
C ALA A 206 -8.54 -1.08 -12.01
N THR A 207 -7.89 -1.25 -13.15
CA THR A 207 -8.56 -1.40 -14.45
C THR A 207 -9.50 -2.61 -14.47
N VAL A 208 -9.06 -3.79 -13.99
CA VAL A 208 -9.94 -4.98 -13.96
C VAL A 208 -11.14 -4.77 -13.03
N ALA A 209 -10.95 -4.09 -11.91
CA ALA A 209 -12.04 -3.78 -10.98
C ALA A 209 -13.08 -2.81 -11.58
N GLU A 210 -12.67 -1.92 -12.49
CA GLU A 210 -13.55 -0.94 -13.15
C GLU A 210 -14.18 -1.44 -14.44
N GLU A 211 -13.44 -2.23 -15.24
CA GLU A 211 -13.86 -2.68 -16.58
C GLU A 211 -14.39 -4.12 -16.61
N GLY A 212 -14.11 -4.91 -15.58
CA GLY A 212 -14.53 -6.30 -15.47
C GLY A 212 -13.86 -7.22 -16.50
N THR A 213 -14.56 -8.30 -16.85
CA THR A 213 -14.06 -9.35 -17.75
C THR A 213 -13.96 -8.92 -19.22
N LYS A 214 -14.52 -7.78 -19.60
CA LYS A 214 -14.48 -7.24 -20.97
C LYS A 214 -13.40 -6.18 -21.15
N GLY A 215 -12.73 -5.75 -20.08
CA GLY A 215 -11.68 -4.76 -20.12
C GLY A 215 -10.41 -5.29 -20.79
N TYR A 216 -9.54 -4.36 -21.23
CA TYR A 216 -8.30 -4.72 -21.92
C TYR A 216 -7.30 -5.46 -21.00
N ALA A 217 -7.38 -5.28 -19.70
CA ALA A 217 -6.56 -5.96 -18.71
C ALA A 217 -7.15 -7.30 -18.27
N SER A 218 -8.34 -7.68 -18.77
CA SER A 218 -8.95 -8.98 -18.50
C SER A 218 -8.04 -10.10 -19.01
N GLY A 219 -7.89 -11.17 -18.22
CA GLY A 219 -6.95 -12.25 -18.51
C GLY A 219 -5.54 -12.04 -17.94
N LEU A 220 -5.15 -10.85 -17.54
CA LEU A 220 -3.91 -10.62 -16.80
C LEU A 220 -4.05 -10.90 -15.30
N ILE A 221 -5.26 -10.68 -14.76
CA ILE A 221 -5.61 -10.95 -13.36
C ILE A 221 -6.83 -11.87 -13.37
N ALA A 222 -6.79 -12.91 -12.57
CA ALA A 222 -7.87 -13.88 -12.45
C ALA A 222 -9.15 -13.23 -11.93
N PRO A 223 -10.32 -13.63 -12.45
CA PRO A 223 -11.61 -13.22 -11.90
C PRO A 223 -11.74 -13.61 -10.42
N GLY A 224 -12.35 -12.72 -9.65
CA GLY A 224 -12.57 -12.95 -8.22
C GLY A 224 -13.42 -11.85 -7.59
N PRO A 225 -13.82 -12.02 -6.32
CA PRO A 225 -14.71 -11.07 -5.64
C PRO A 225 -14.17 -9.64 -5.59
N GLN A 226 -12.88 -9.47 -5.35
CA GLN A 226 -12.20 -8.17 -5.27
C GLN A 226 -11.45 -7.79 -6.55
N THR A 227 -11.76 -8.42 -7.67
CA THR A 227 -11.29 -8.07 -9.01
C THR A 227 -12.51 -7.79 -9.89
N THR A 228 -12.90 -8.69 -10.77
CA THR A 228 -14.10 -8.54 -11.63
C THR A 228 -15.41 -8.42 -10.85
N GLY A 229 -15.49 -8.95 -9.63
CA GLY A 229 -16.67 -8.82 -8.76
C GLY A 229 -16.96 -7.38 -8.35
N PHE A 230 -15.95 -6.51 -8.27
CA PHE A 230 -16.17 -5.07 -8.08
C PHE A 230 -16.88 -4.43 -9.27
N TYR A 231 -16.56 -4.82 -10.49
CA TYR A 231 -17.29 -4.34 -11.67
C TYR A 231 -18.78 -4.67 -11.59
N ASP A 232 -19.13 -5.89 -11.19
CA ASP A 232 -20.52 -6.31 -11.04
C ASP A 232 -21.23 -5.53 -9.92
N GLU A 233 -20.56 -5.33 -8.80
CA GLU A 233 -21.04 -4.50 -7.68
C GLU A 233 -21.29 -3.04 -8.12
N ILE A 234 -20.32 -2.43 -8.83
CA ILE A 234 -20.42 -1.07 -9.34
C ILE A 234 -21.58 -0.94 -10.33
N SER A 235 -21.74 -1.90 -11.23
CA SER A 235 -22.82 -1.91 -12.21
C SER A 235 -24.19 -1.94 -11.53
N LYS A 236 -24.36 -2.81 -10.55
CA LYS A 236 -25.57 -2.89 -9.74
C LYS A 236 -25.82 -1.62 -8.93
N ALA A 237 -24.77 -1.04 -8.33
CA ALA A 237 -24.87 0.21 -7.57
C ALA A 237 -25.27 1.39 -8.46
N LYS A 238 -24.79 1.46 -9.72
CA LYS A 238 -25.22 2.47 -10.71
C LYS A 238 -26.70 2.35 -11.04
N GLU A 239 -27.20 1.13 -11.25
CA GLU A 239 -28.62 0.90 -11.54
C GLU A 239 -29.49 1.30 -10.36
N THR A 240 -29.13 0.87 -9.15
CA THR A 240 -29.86 1.22 -7.91
C THR A 240 -29.86 2.73 -7.67
N ALA A 241 -28.71 3.38 -7.74
CA ALA A 241 -28.61 4.83 -7.54
C ALA A 241 -29.48 5.61 -8.53
N LYS A 242 -29.53 5.17 -9.80
CA LYS A 242 -30.36 5.80 -10.83
C LYS A 242 -31.84 5.57 -10.61
N ALA A 243 -32.25 4.34 -10.31
CA ALA A 243 -33.65 3.95 -10.21
C ALA A 243 -34.29 4.42 -8.89
N ASP A 244 -33.61 4.19 -7.78
CA ASP A 244 -34.19 4.37 -6.45
C ASP A 244 -33.87 5.74 -5.84
N ASP A 245 -32.66 6.26 -6.07
CA ASP A 245 -32.16 7.45 -5.41
C ASP A 245 -32.10 8.69 -6.32
N CYS A 246 -32.35 8.54 -7.63
CA CYS A 246 -32.17 9.61 -8.62
C CYS A 246 -30.77 10.21 -8.61
N MET A 247 -29.76 9.37 -8.39
CA MET A 247 -28.36 9.71 -8.30
C MET A 247 -27.55 9.07 -9.44
N ASN A 248 -26.47 9.71 -9.84
CA ASN A 248 -25.40 9.07 -10.57
C ASN A 248 -24.42 8.51 -9.57
N TYR A 249 -24.03 7.25 -9.74
CA TYR A 249 -23.01 6.59 -8.95
C TYR A 249 -21.78 6.31 -9.79
N GLU A 250 -20.61 6.60 -9.24
CA GLU A 250 -19.33 6.26 -9.82
C GLU A 250 -18.42 5.65 -8.75
N SER A 251 -17.59 4.71 -9.14
CA SER A 251 -16.56 4.14 -8.29
C SER A 251 -15.29 3.99 -9.11
N ILE A 252 -14.20 4.58 -8.63
CA ILE A 252 -12.91 4.64 -9.29
C ILE A 252 -11.88 4.02 -8.35
N PHE A 253 -11.01 3.19 -8.93
CA PHE A 253 -9.86 2.63 -8.23
C PHE A 253 -8.60 3.32 -8.69
N ALA A 254 -7.70 3.59 -7.77
CA ALA A 254 -6.40 4.16 -8.07
C ALA A 254 -5.31 3.41 -7.30
N SER A 255 -4.20 3.15 -7.97
CA SER A 255 -2.98 2.80 -7.27
C SER A 255 -2.60 3.93 -6.33
N ALA A 256 -2.21 3.62 -5.11
CA ALA A 256 -1.83 4.60 -4.11
C ALA A 256 -0.33 4.94 -4.25
N PRO A 257 0.06 5.98 -5.01
CA PRO A 257 1.46 6.22 -5.38
C PRO A 257 2.35 6.56 -4.18
N ASN A 258 1.74 7.00 -3.08
CA ASN A 258 2.44 7.33 -1.85
C ASN A 258 2.66 6.12 -0.93
N TYR A 259 2.12 4.96 -1.28
CA TYR A 259 2.28 3.74 -0.50
C TYR A 259 3.21 2.78 -1.23
N PRO A 260 4.13 2.13 -0.51
CA PRO A 260 5.07 1.21 -1.13
C PRO A 260 4.38 -0.03 -1.67
N ILE A 261 4.97 -0.61 -2.71
CA ILE A 261 4.66 -1.94 -3.20
C ILE A 261 5.80 -2.85 -2.77
N PHE A 262 5.47 -3.98 -2.15
CA PHE A 262 6.43 -4.97 -1.73
C PHE A 262 6.28 -6.22 -2.59
N ALA A 263 7.37 -6.73 -3.09
CA ALA A 263 7.36 -7.92 -3.94
C ALA A 263 8.52 -8.84 -3.59
N LEU A 264 8.21 -10.12 -3.39
CA LEU A 264 9.17 -11.17 -3.09
C LEU A 264 9.11 -12.25 -4.15
N ARG A 265 10.28 -12.75 -4.58
CA ARG A 265 10.40 -13.87 -5.50
C ARG A 265 9.81 -15.13 -4.87
N THR A 266 9.00 -15.87 -5.62
CA THR A 266 8.48 -17.17 -5.21
C THR A 266 9.31 -18.33 -5.77
N SER A 267 9.20 -19.49 -5.16
CA SER A 267 10.00 -20.69 -5.52
C SER A 267 9.72 -21.22 -6.94
N ASP A 268 8.56 -20.90 -7.50
CA ASP A 268 8.18 -21.19 -8.89
C ASP A 268 8.68 -20.16 -9.91
N GLY A 269 9.44 -19.15 -9.45
CA GLY A 269 9.97 -18.06 -10.27
C GLY A 269 9.00 -16.90 -10.47
N GLY A 270 7.82 -16.93 -9.86
CA GLY A 270 6.84 -15.86 -9.82
C GLY A 270 7.12 -14.82 -8.72
N ALA A 271 6.08 -14.17 -8.23
CA ALA A 271 6.15 -13.20 -7.15
C ALA A 271 4.96 -13.26 -6.21
N MET A 272 5.19 -13.04 -4.91
CA MET A 272 4.20 -12.57 -3.96
C MET A 272 4.25 -11.04 -3.95
N MET A 273 3.14 -10.39 -4.29
CA MET A 273 3.04 -8.92 -4.34
C MET A 273 2.04 -8.41 -3.32
N LEU A 274 2.45 -7.35 -2.59
CA LEU A 274 1.68 -6.69 -1.54
C LEU A 274 1.55 -5.22 -1.92
N TYR A 275 0.32 -4.75 -2.11
CA TYR A 275 0.07 -3.39 -2.61
C TYR A 275 -1.25 -2.85 -2.09
N THR A 276 -1.42 -1.52 -2.22
CA THR A 276 -2.59 -0.79 -1.74
C THR A 276 -3.29 -0.08 -2.89
N LEU A 277 -4.61 -0.21 -2.97
CA LEU A 277 -5.47 0.61 -3.82
C LEU A 277 -6.33 1.53 -2.95
N ILE A 278 -6.71 2.65 -3.55
CA ILE A 278 -7.74 3.55 -3.02
C ILE A 278 -8.96 3.44 -3.92
N ARG A 279 -10.09 3.05 -3.35
CA ARG A 279 -11.38 3.10 -4.01
C ARG A 279 -12.10 4.37 -3.60
N THR A 280 -12.58 5.14 -4.56
CA THR A 280 -13.40 6.32 -4.33
C THR A 280 -14.77 6.13 -4.96
N SER A 281 -15.78 5.97 -4.13
CA SER A 281 -17.19 5.89 -4.54
C SER A 281 -17.87 7.23 -4.38
N SER A 282 -18.63 7.68 -5.38
CA SER A 282 -19.29 8.98 -5.36
C SER A 282 -20.71 8.92 -5.88
N TRP A 283 -21.59 9.68 -5.22
CA TRP A 283 -22.97 9.92 -5.61
C TRP A 283 -23.15 11.39 -5.91
N THR A 284 -23.73 11.71 -7.06
CA THR A 284 -24.08 13.08 -7.48
C THR A 284 -25.53 13.10 -7.93
N PRO A 285 -26.30 14.18 -7.66
CA PRO A 285 -27.68 14.29 -8.15
C PRO A 285 -27.74 14.16 -9.67
N SER A 286 -28.64 13.32 -10.16
CA SER A 286 -28.87 13.18 -11.59
C SER A 286 -29.57 14.44 -12.14
N PRO A 287 -29.19 14.97 -13.33
CA PRO A 287 -29.93 16.04 -14.00
C PRO A 287 -31.41 15.73 -14.24
N GLN A 288 -31.75 14.44 -14.29
CA GLN A 288 -33.14 13.97 -14.35
C GLN A 288 -33.83 13.99 -12.98
N GLY A 289 -33.12 14.31 -11.92
CA GLY A 289 -33.62 14.42 -10.53
C GLY A 289 -34.73 15.43 -10.35
N LEU A 290 -34.87 16.43 -11.22
CA LEU A 290 -36.02 17.33 -11.29
C LEU A 290 -37.34 16.59 -11.52
N LYS A 291 -37.34 15.41 -12.13
CA LYS A 291 -38.49 14.53 -12.29
C LYS A 291 -38.76 13.64 -11.08
N CYS A 292 -37.75 13.49 -10.20
CA CYS A 292 -37.85 12.66 -9.00
C CYS A 292 -38.34 13.41 -7.75
N GLY A 293 -38.65 14.70 -7.87
CA GLY A 293 -39.00 15.59 -6.75
C GLY A 293 -37.74 16.05 -5.97
N GLU A 294 -37.90 17.07 -5.12
CA GLU A 294 -36.78 17.59 -4.32
C GLU A 294 -36.19 16.51 -3.40
N GLY A 295 -34.93 16.15 -3.70
CA GLY A 295 -34.01 15.38 -2.87
C GLY A 295 -34.59 14.16 -2.16
N ARG A 296 -34.44 12.97 -2.75
CA ARG A 296 -34.67 11.74 -2.00
C ARG A 296 -33.59 11.56 -0.94
N PRO A 297 -33.98 11.08 0.28
CA PRO A 297 -32.96 10.72 1.27
C PRO A 297 -32.17 9.50 0.80
N VAL A 298 -30.88 9.62 0.71
CA VAL A 298 -29.96 8.50 0.42
C VAL A 298 -29.26 8.10 1.71
N ALA A 299 -29.49 6.87 2.15
CA ALA A 299 -28.91 6.37 3.39
C ALA A 299 -27.37 6.44 3.36
N VAL A 300 -26.77 6.76 4.49
CA VAL A 300 -25.31 6.64 4.66
C VAL A 300 -24.99 5.17 4.85
N PRO A 301 -24.09 4.58 4.01
CA PRO A 301 -23.66 3.20 4.18
C PRO A 301 -23.15 2.92 5.60
N ALA A 302 -23.40 1.72 6.11
CA ALA A 302 -23.10 1.37 7.50
C ALA A 302 -21.64 1.59 7.85
N GLU A 303 -20.74 1.24 6.94
CA GLU A 303 -19.28 1.35 7.04
C GLU A 303 -18.77 2.79 7.06
N ALA A 304 -19.57 3.74 6.56
CA ALA A 304 -19.22 5.16 6.54
C ALA A 304 -19.85 5.98 7.70
N ARG A 305 -20.66 5.36 8.58
CA ARG A 305 -21.40 6.07 9.65
C ARG A 305 -20.50 6.67 10.71
N TRP A 306 -19.30 6.18 10.86
CA TRP A 306 -18.33 6.74 11.77
C TRP A 306 -17.70 8.06 11.26
N LEU A 307 -17.78 8.31 9.93
CA LEU A 307 -17.32 9.53 9.26
C LEU A 307 -18.45 10.51 8.99
N LEU A 308 -19.60 10.00 8.58
CA LEU A 308 -20.74 10.78 8.14
C LEU A 308 -21.88 10.61 9.13
N ASN A 309 -22.31 11.71 9.76
CA ASN A 309 -23.49 11.69 10.63
C ASN A 309 -24.74 11.33 9.80
N PRO A 310 -25.39 10.17 10.06
CA PRO A 310 -26.51 9.71 9.25
C PRO A 310 -27.65 10.72 9.15
N ALA A 311 -28.00 11.40 10.26
CA ALA A 311 -29.11 12.36 10.28
C ALA A 311 -28.82 13.64 9.47
N LYS A 312 -27.55 14.10 9.46
CA LYS A 312 -27.14 15.31 8.74
C LYS A 312 -26.78 15.05 7.28
N SER A 313 -26.50 13.80 6.94
CA SER A 313 -26.01 13.41 5.62
C SER A 313 -27.02 12.62 4.80
N LEU A 314 -28.30 12.67 5.13
CA LEU A 314 -29.36 12.00 4.37
C LEU A 314 -29.51 12.53 2.95
N PHE A 315 -29.36 13.84 2.78
CA PHE A 315 -29.54 14.49 1.49
C PHE A 315 -28.21 14.83 0.85
N ILE A 316 -28.05 14.47 -0.41
CA ILE A 316 -26.88 14.78 -1.22
C ILE A 316 -27.25 15.99 -2.10
N ARG A 317 -26.66 17.16 -1.81
CA ARG A 317 -26.95 18.38 -2.57
C ARG A 317 -26.04 18.54 -3.78
N GLN A 318 -24.78 18.22 -3.64
CA GLN A 318 -23.78 18.29 -4.71
C GLN A 318 -23.10 16.95 -4.92
N LYS A 319 -22.43 16.41 -3.89
CA LYS A 319 -21.68 15.17 -3.98
C LYS A 319 -21.52 14.53 -2.60
N ARG A 320 -21.79 13.23 -2.51
CA ARG A 320 -21.25 12.38 -1.44
C ARG A 320 -20.07 11.62 -1.98
N GLN A 321 -19.03 11.52 -1.20
CA GLN A 321 -17.86 10.73 -1.53
C GLN A 321 -17.49 9.82 -0.36
N ILE A 322 -17.15 8.57 -0.66
CA ILE A 322 -16.64 7.58 0.30
C ILE A 322 -15.33 7.05 -0.25
N ILE A 323 -14.31 7.06 0.59
CA ILE A 323 -12.96 6.60 0.27
C ILE A 323 -12.67 5.33 1.07
N GLU A 324 -12.25 4.29 0.39
CA GLU A 324 -11.85 3.02 0.97
C GLU A 324 -10.37 2.77 0.68
N THR A 325 -9.61 2.41 1.71
CA THR A 325 -8.23 1.94 1.56
C THR A 325 -8.25 0.42 1.56
N GLN A 326 -7.64 -0.16 0.54
CA GLN A 326 -7.70 -1.60 0.27
C GLN A 326 -6.29 -2.14 0.10
N GLN A 327 -5.96 -3.21 0.82
CA GLN A 327 -4.67 -3.90 0.76
C GLN A 327 -4.85 -5.31 0.19
N TYR A 328 -3.95 -5.69 -0.71
CA TYR A 328 -4.04 -6.92 -1.48
C TYR A 328 -2.77 -7.75 -1.42
N VAL A 329 -2.95 -9.05 -1.28
CA VAL A 329 -1.90 -10.05 -1.49
C VAL A 329 -2.19 -10.76 -2.80
N SER A 330 -1.22 -10.76 -3.72
CA SER A 330 -1.35 -11.43 -5.01
C SER A 330 -0.20 -12.38 -5.30
N ALA A 331 -0.52 -13.52 -5.88
CA ALA A 331 0.42 -14.42 -6.53
C ALA A 331 0.53 -14.02 -8.01
N VAL A 332 1.72 -13.67 -8.46
CA VAL A 332 2.00 -13.31 -9.85
C VAL A 332 2.90 -14.36 -10.46
N PRO A 333 2.52 -14.99 -11.57
CA PRO A 333 3.33 -16.06 -12.17
C PRO A 333 4.60 -15.53 -12.84
N PRO A 334 5.58 -16.41 -13.13
CA PRO A 334 6.78 -16.03 -13.89
C PRO A 334 6.42 -15.56 -15.31
N LYS A 335 7.30 -14.78 -15.94
CA LYS A 335 7.11 -14.19 -17.28
C LYS A 335 6.72 -15.20 -18.35
N ALA A 336 7.25 -16.39 -18.28
CA ALA A 336 7.00 -17.44 -19.28
C ALA A 336 5.62 -18.12 -19.12
N SER A 337 4.91 -17.86 -18.03
CA SER A 337 3.59 -18.44 -17.77
C SER A 337 2.50 -17.67 -18.50
N THR A 338 1.49 -18.39 -18.95
CA THR A 338 0.25 -17.80 -19.50
C THR A 338 -0.87 -17.69 -18.45
N ALA A 339 -0.62 -18.16 -17.21
CA ALA A 339 -1.59 -18.07 -16.13
C ALA A 339 -1.76 -16.61 -15.69
N PRO A 340 -2.96 -16.16 -15.33
CA PRO A 340 -3.17 -14.82 -14.78
C PRO A 340 -2.60 -14.70 -13.36
N ALA A 341 -2.31 -13.47 -12.94
CA ALA A 341 -2.07 -13.18 -11.54
C ALA A 341 -3.33 -13.44 -10.72
N HIS A 342 -3.16 -13.94 -9.49
CA HIS A 342 -4.27 -14.31 -8.62
C HIS A 342 -4.23 -13.50 -7.32
N VAL A 343 -5.33 -12.84 -6.96
CA VAL A 343 -5.50 -12.21 -5.65
C VAL A 343 -5.86 -13.29 -4.64
N VAL A 344 -5.00 -13.48 -3.65
CA VAL A 344 -5.15 -14.52 -2.61
C VAL A 344 -5.53 -13.96 -1.24
N GLY A 345 -5.48 -12.62 -1.09
CA GLY A 345 -5.83 -11.96 0.17
C GLY A 345 -6.25 -10.52 -0.03
N TYR A 346 -7.12 -10.06 0.87
CA TYR A 346 -7.71 -8.74 0.83
C TYR A 346 -8.08 -8.25 2.24
N GLU A 347 -7.81 -6.98 2.47
CA GLU A 347 -8.33 -6.21 3.60
C GLU A 347 -8.73 -4.82 3.10
N GLY A 348 -9.98 -4.42 3.32
CA GLY A 348 -10.49 -3.11 2.89
C GLY A 348 -11.41 -2.51 3.92
N ILE A 349 -11.31 -1.19 4.13
CA ILE A 349 -12.14 -0.45 5.06
C ILE A 349 -12.33 0.98 4.57
N VAL A 350 -13.50 1.55 4.87
CA VAL A 350 -13.79 2.97 4.60
C VAL A 350 -12.94 3.84 5.51
N THR A 351 -12.07 4.65 4.91
CA THR A 351 -11.07 5.50 5.58
C THR A 351 -11.35 6.99 5.45
N GLY A 352 -12.27 7.39 4.58
CA GLY A 352 -12.66 8.78 4.37
C GLY A 352 -14.09 8.93 3.87
N GLY A 353 -14.67 10.10 4.08
CA GLY A 353 -16.02 10.41 3.59
C GLY A 353 -16.34 11.88 3.69
N SER A 354 -17.10 12.39 2.71
CA SER A 354 -17.65 13.75 2.69
C SER A 354 -19.06 13.75 2.09
N ASN A 355 -19.85 14.76 2.48
CA ASN A 355 -21.20 14.99 1.95
C ASN A 355 -21.42 16.48 1.78
N HIS A 356 -21.62 16.94 0.56
CA HIS A 356 -21.73 18.34 0.16
C HIS A 356 -23.09 18.65 -0.47
#